data_13fe6428c43f3ab73db0c9e4e902f338
#
_entry.id   13fe6428c43f3ab73db0c9e4e902f338
#
_cell.length_a   1.000
_cell.length_b   1.000
_cell.length_c   1.000
_cell.angle_alpha   90.00
_cell.angle_beta   90.00
_cell.angle_gamma   90.00
#
_symmetry.space_group_name_H-M   'P 1'
#
loop_
_entity.id
_entity.type
_entity.pdbx_description
1 polymer ?
#
loop_
_entity_poly.entity_id
_entity_poly.type
_entity_poly.pdbx_seq_one_letter_code
_entity_poly.pdbx_strand_id
1 'polypeptide(L)'
;MKKSIALVLSALLLMSIASFASAELLGLGINTDISSIKEATEKDGEKYDGQAQVNTIICTVLLDDNKVIKAVQFDTVQTKVTFNGEGKLTADPAAEIKTKVEKGDEYGMKKASGIGKEWYEQIAEFEKYIVGKTIEEVQAIPTYKKDDNHLRVPDVADLKTTVTIDIGGYVDALAEAVANAK
;
A
#
# COMPACT_ATOMS: atom_id res chain seq x y z
N MET A 1 41.90 42.62 -33.85
CA MET A 1 41.82 41.90 -32.56
C MET A 1 40.40 41.84 -32.00
N LYS A 2 39.28 41.86 -32.79
CA LYS A 2 37.89 41.83 -32.31
C LYS A 2 37.09 40.61 -32.76
N LYS A 3 37.71 39.66 -33.50
CA LYS A 3 37.00 38.44 -34.01
C LYS A 3 37.31 37.17 -33.25
N SER A 4 38.28 37.14 -32.33
CA SER A 4 38.67 35.92 -31.58
C SER A 4 37.98 35.75 -30.23
N ILE A 5 37.30 36.80 -29.73
CA ILE A 5 36.64 36.77 -28.42
C ILE A 5 35.18 36.17 -28.53
N ALA A 6 34.56 36.28 -29.70
CA ALA A 6 33.21 35.76 -29.91
C ALA A 6 33.14 34.22 -30.03
N LEU A 7 34.25 33.56 -30.38
CA LEU A 7 34.27 32.09 -30.55
C LEU A 7 34.48 31.32 -29.23
N VAL A 8 35.06 31.99 -28.22
CA VAL A 8 35.31 31.38 -26.90
C VAL A 8 34.07 31.43 -26.01
N LEU A 9 33.22 32.44 -26.18
CA LEU A 9 31.97 32.53 -25.40
C LEU A 9 30.86 31.56 -25.88
N SER A 10 30.89 31.15 -27.14
CA SER A 10 29.90 30.18 -27.66
C SER A 10 30.24 28.72 -27.31
N ALA A 11 31.51 28.42 -26.99
CA ALA A 11 31.93 27.09 -26.56
C ALA A 11 31.64 26.81 -25.06
N LEU A 12 31.52 27.87 -24.25
CA LEU A 12 31.20 27.72 -22.82
C LEU A 12 29.70 27.59 -22.52
N LEU A 13 28.83 27.88 -23.49
CA LEU A 13 27.37 27.80 -23.30
C LEU A 13 26.75 26.43 -23.70
N LEU A 14 27.58 25.51 -24.21
CA LEU A 14 27.15 24.17 -24.64
C LEU A 14 27.50 23.05 -23.61
N MET A 15 28.07 23.42 -22.47
CA MET A 15 28.47 22.42 -21.44
C MET A 15 27.55 22.29 -20.22
N SER A 16 26.35 22.77 -20.28
CA SER A 16 25.46 22.67 -19.10
C SER A 16 24.01 22.37 -19.43
N ILE A 17 23.72 21.23 -20.02
CA ILE A 17 22.48 20.52 -19.77
C ILE A 17 22.75 19.03 -20.10
N ALA A 18 23.66 18.39 -19.42
CA ALA A 18 23.51 16.99 -19.11
C ALA A 18 22.53 16.95 -17.95
N SER A 19 21.25 17.09 -18.21
CA SER A 19 20.24 16.54 -17.33
C SER A 19 20.52 15.05 -17.33
N PHE A 20 21.20 14.56 -16.29
CA PHE A 20 21.16 13.15 -15.97
C PHE A 20 19.68 12.89 -15.66
N ALA A 21 18.92 12.45 -16.66
CA ALA A 21 17.64 11.83 -16.40
C ALA A 21 17.99 10.59 -15.58
N SER A 22 17.82 10.71 -14.26
CA SER A 22 17.85 9.54 -13.38
C SER A 22 16.85 8.55 -13.95
N ALA A 23 17.26 7.34 -14.24
CA ALA A 23 16.32 6.32 -14.67
C ALA A 23 15.34 6.11 -13.53
N GLU A 24 14.05 6.16 -13.84
CA GLU A 24 12.99 5.87 -12.88
C GLU A 24 12.57 4.42 -13.09
N LEU A 25 12.58 3.65 -12.01
CA LEU A 25 12.16 2.24 -12.02
C LEU A 25 10.75 2.15 -11.46
N LEU A 26 9.85 1.56 -12.24
CA LEU A 26 8.46 1.32 -11.81
C LEU A 26 8.29 -0.13 -11.41
N GLY A 27 7.75 -0.37 -10.21
CA GLY A 27 7.47 -1.70 -9.68
C GLY A 27 6.01 -1.88 -9.31
N LEU A 28 5.54 -3.12 -9.42
CA LEU A 28 4.25 -3.61 -8.95
C LEU A 28 4.47 -4.82 -8.05
N GLY A 29 3.86 -4.81 -6.87
CA GLY A 29 3.81 -5.93 -5.94
C GLY A 29 2.39 -6.20 -5.47
N ILE A 30 2.10 -7.46 -5.20
CA ILE A 30 0.78 -7.93 -4.77
C ILE A 30 0.97 -8.91 -3.63
N ASN A 31 0.28 -8.65 -2.50
CA ASN A 31 0.21 -9.59 -1.39
C ASN A 31 -1.23 -10.04 -1.20
N THR A 32 -1.48 -11.35 -1.27
CA THR A 32 -2.82 -11.93 -1.15
C THR A 32 -2.86 -12.96 -0.04
N ASP A 33 -3.85 -12.86 0.84
CA ASP A 33 -4.09 -13.81 1.91
C ASP A 33 -5.58 -14.15 2.09
N ILE A 34 -5.85 -15.26 2.79
CA ILE A 34 -7.18 -15.59 3.31
C ILE A 34 -7.25 -15.02 4.72
N SER A 35 -7.88 -13.86 4.87
CA SER A 35 -7.86 -13.09 6.11
C SER A 35 -8.87 -13.56 7.15
N SER A 36 -9.95 -14.20 6.73
CA SER A 36 -10.91 -14.82 7.67
C SER A 36 -11.75 -15.91 7.02
N ILE A 37 -12.07 -16.92 7.80
CA ILE A 37 -13.02 -17.97 7.47
C ILE A 37 -14.05 -18.04 8.60
N LYS A 38 -15.33 -18.07 8.24
CA LYS A 38 -16.45 -18.36 9.15
C LYS A 38 -17.21 -19.53 8.59
N GLU A 39 -17.46 -20.53 9.43
CA GLU A 39 -18.30 -21.67 9.06
C GLU A 39 -19.77 -21.23 8.95
N ALA A 40 -20.52 -21.90 8.08
CA ALA A 40 -21.98 -21.81 8.10
C ALA A 40 -22.50 -22.49 9.35
N THR A 41 -23.42 -21.86 10.06
CA THR A 41 -23.95 -22.38 11.35
C THR A 41 -25.46 -22.30 11.39
N GLU A 42 -26.05 -23.10 12.29
CA GLU A 42 -27.45 -23.00 12.66
C GLU A 42 -27.54 -22.76 14.17
N LYS A 43 -28.27 -21.73 14.57
CA LYS A 43 -28.48 -21.39 15.97
C LYS A 43 -29.94 -20.97 16.17
N ASP A 44 -30.59 -21.57 17.18
CA ASP A 44 -32.00 -21.27 17.55
C ASP A 44 -32.98 -21.42 16.37
N GLY A 45 -32.69 -22.32 15.41
CA GLY A 45 -33.49 -22.57 14.21
C GLY A 45 -33.22 -21.57 13.07
N GLU A 46 -32.32 -20.60 13.25
CA GLU A 46 -31.87 -19.68 12.22
C GLU A 46 -30.56 -20.17 11.59
N LYS A 47 -30.49 -20.10 10.26
CA LYS A 47 -29.29 -20.46 9.48
C LYS A 47 -28.46 -19.23 9.16
N TYR A 48 -27.18 -19.33 9.44
CA TYR A 48 -26.19 -18.29 9.15
C TYR A 48 -25.20 -18.79 8.11
N ASP A 49 -25.01 -18.02 7.06
CA ASP A 49 -24.06 -18.34 6.02
C ASP A 49 -22.61 -18.30 6.54
N GLY A 50 -21.81 -19.20 6.01
CA GLY A 50 -20.37 -19.14 6.12
C GLY A 50 -19.79 -18.04 5.23
N GLN A 51 -18.55 -17.64 5.49
CA GLN A 51 -17.84 -16.62 4.74
C GLN A 51 -16.36 -16.96 4.62
N ALA A 52 -15.81 -16.86 3.44
CA ALA A 52 -14.36 -16.73 3.22
C ALA A 52 -14.05 -15.30 2.77
N GLN A 53 -13.04 -14.69 3.39
CA GLN A 53 -12.56 -13.36 2.98
C GLN A 53 -11.13 -13.48 2.49
N VAL A 54 -10.90 -12.99 1.27
CA VAL A 54 -9.57 -12.84 0.67
C VAL A 54 -9.22 -11.36 0.66
N ASN A 55 -8.06 -11.01 1.21
CA ASN A 55 -7.47 -9.68 1.07
C ASN A 55 -6.41 -9.71 -0.02
N THR A 56 -6.42 -8.72 -0.90
CA THR A 56 -5.35 -8.49 -1.87
C THR A 56 -4.86 -7.07 -1.71
N ILE A 57 -3.63 -6.91 -1.25
CA ILE A 57 -2.91 -5.65 -1.19
C ILE A 57 -2.17 -5.46 -2.50
N ILE A 58 -2.32 -4.29 -3.09
CA ILE A 58 -1.66 -3.87 -4.32
C ILE A 58 -0.73 -2.72 -3.96
N CYS A 59 0.52 -2.79 -4.43
CA CYS A 59 1.52 -1.74 -4.28
C CYS A 59 2.09 -1.35 -5.62
N THR A 60 2.10 -0.07 -5.95
CA THR A 60 2.91 0.49 -7.02
C THR A 60 3.98 1.38 -6.43
N VAL A 61 5.21 1.31 -6.95
CA VAL A 61 6.35 2.09 -6.48
C VAL A 61 7.14 2.67 -7.63
N LEU A 62 7.54 3.92 -7.50
CA LEU A 62 8.51 4.58 -8.36
C LEU A 62 9.81 4.76 -7.58
N LEU A 63 10.92 4.26 -8.11
CA LEU A 63 12.24 4.33 -7.49
C LEU A 63 13.17 5.19 -8.33
N ASP A 64 14.18 5.75 -7.70
CA ASP A 64 15.35 6.28 -8.39
C ASP A 64 16.40 5.19 -8.67
N ASP A 65 17.51 5.58 -9.31
CA ASP A 65 18.64 4.70 -9.65
C ASP A 65 19.29 4.01 -8.42
N ASN A 66 19.13 4.59 -7.24
CA ASN A 66 19.64 4.07 -5.97
C ASN A 66 18.59 3.22 -5.22
N LYS A 67 17.46 2.92 -5.87
CA LYS A 67 16.30 2.23 -5.29
C LYS A 67 15.67 2.96 -4.10
N VAL A 68 15.80 4.29 -4.06
CA VAL A 68 15.10 5.14 -3.11
C VAL A 68 13.68 5.39 -3.61
N ILE A 69 12.69 5.26 -2.75
CA ILE A 69 11.27 5.45 -3.06
C ILE A 69 11.00 6.93 -3.36
N LYS A 70 10.61 7.23 -4.60
CA LYS A 70 10.18 8.56 -5.04
C LYS A 70 8.68 8.77 -4.90
N ALA A 71 7.93 7.70 -5.16
CA ALA A 71 6.48 7.66 -4.97
C ALA A 71 6.05 6.22 -4.71
N VAL A 72 4.98 6.07 -3.94
CA VAL A 72 4.38 4.78 -3.64
C VAL A 72 2.88 4.97 -3.46
N GLN A 73 2.12 3.96 -3.85
CA GLN A 73 0.68 3.92 -3.63
C GLN A 73 0.27 2.51 -3.25
N PHE A 74 -0.58 2.41 -2.22
CA PHE A 74 -1.19 1.17 -1.79
C PHE A 74 -2.71 1.21 -1.96
N ASP A 75 -3.26 0.07 -2.28
CA ASP A 75 -4.70 -0.18 -2.18
C ASP A 75 -4.96 -1.61 -1.70
N THR A 76 -6.18 -1.89 -1.28
CA THR A 76 -6.58 -3.22 -0.81
C THR A 76 -7.97 -3.58 -1.29
N VAL A 77 -8.09 -4.73 -1.91
CA VAL A 77 -9.37 -5.38 -2.22
C VAL A 77 -9.70 -6.40 -1.12
N GLN A 78 -10.91 -6.36 -0.59
CA GLN A 78 -11.43 -7.35 0.37
C GLN A 78 -12.61 -8.08 -0.26
N THR A 79 -12.33 -9.23 -0.86
CA THR A 79 -13.33 -10.07 -1.50
C THR A 79 -13.94 -11.00 -0.47
N LYS A 80 -15.27 -10.91 -0.28
CA LYS A 80 -16.04 -11.80 0.61
C LYS A 80 -16.88 -12.74 -0.23
N VAL A 81 -16.72 -14.03 0.01
CA VAL A 81 -17.51 -15.09 -0.61
C VAL A 81 -18.35 -15.75 0.46
N THR A 82 -19.67 -15.67 0.35
CA THR A 82 -20.60 -16.32 1.28
C THR A 82 -21.16 -17.62 0.71
N PHE A 83 -21.44 -18.58 1.59
CA PHE A 83 -21.96 -19.91 1.25
C PHE A 83 -22.86 -20.43 2.36
N ASN A 84 -23.90 -21.18 2.00
CA ASN A 84 -24.80 -21.81 2.97
C ASN A 84 -24.20 -23.09 3.58
N GLY A 85 -24.94 -23.73 4.50
CA GLY A 85 -24.51 -24.96 5.17
C GLY A 85 -24.34 -26.18 4.25
N GLU A 86 -24.82 -26.10 3.01
CA GLU A 86 -24.67 -27.15 1.97
C GLU A 86 -23.45 -26.85 1.06
N GLY A 87 -22.72 -25.75 1.32
CA GLY A 87 -21.59 -25.30 0.52
C GLY A 87 -21.99 -24.57 -0.77
N LYS A 88 -23.28 -24.25 -0.95
CA LYS A 88 -23.74 -23.48 -2.12
C LYS A 88 -23.41 -22.01 -1.92
N LEU A 89 -22.82 -21.36 -2.95
CA LEU A 89 -22.54 -19.94 -2.94
C LEU A 89 -23.82 -19.12 -2.82
N THR A 90 -23.81 -18.17 -1.91
CA THR A 90 -24.90 -17.20 -1.67
C THR A 90 -24.46 -15.77 -1.98
N ALA A 91 -23.17 -15.56 -2.26
CA ALA A 91 -22.65 -14.29 -2.74
C ALA A 91 -23.25 -13.95 -4.10
N ASP A 92 -23.58 -12.66 -4.33
CA ASP A 92 -23.99 -12.17 -5.64
C ASP A 92 -22.75 -12.04 -6.56
N PRO A 93 -22.63 -12.83 -7.64
CA PRO A 93 -21.49 -12.76 -8.54
C PRO A 93 -21.47 -11.45 -9.37
N ALA A 94 -22.57 -10.70 -9.41
CA ALA A 94 -22.64 -9.40 -10.10
C ALA A 94 -22.36 -8.21 -9.17
N ALA A 95 -22.13 -8.45 -7.87
CA ALA A 95 -21.83 -7.38 -6.93
C ALA A 95 -20.48 -6.72 -7.25
N GLU A 96 -20.46 -5.40 -7.30
CA GLU A 96 -19.23 -4.64 -7.43
C GLU A 96 -18.37 -4.79 -6.17
N ILE A 97 -17.09 -5.14 -6.36
CA ILE A 97 -16.12 -5.24 -5.28
C ILE A 97 -15.23 -4.01 -5.32
N LYS A 98 -15.58 -3.00 -4.54
CA LYS A 98 -14.78 -1.77 -4.39
C LYS A 98 -13.54 -2.02 -3.55
N THR A 99 -12.44 -1.39 -3.91
CA THR A 99 -11.22 -1.31 -3.10
C THR A 99 -11.45 -0.47 -1.84
N LYS A 100 -10.48 -0.46 -0.91
CA LYS A 100 -10.57 0.41 0.28
C LYS A 100 -10.47 1.90 -0.09
N VAL A 101 -9.66 2.25 -1.10
CA VAL A 101 -9.56 3.62 -1.60
C VAL A 101 -10.89 4.05 -2.23
N GLU A 102 -11.50 3.21 -3.08
CA GLU A 102 -12.78 3.51 -3.71
C GLU A 102 -13.94 3.64 -2.71
N LYS A 103 -13.88 2.91 -1.60
CA LYS A 103 -14.87 3.05 -0.51
C LYS A 103 -14.70 4.37 0.26
N GLY A 104 -13.49 4.91 0.38
CA GLY A 104 -13.25 6.12 1.14
C GLY A 104 -13.89 6.07 2.54
N ASP A 105 -14.76 7.05 2.85
CA ASP A 105 -15.49 7.11 4.13
C ASP A 105 -16.51 5.96 4.31
N GLU A 106 -16.97 5.32 3.23
CA GLU A 106 -17.89 4.16 3.31
C GLU A 106 -17.20 2.93 3.91
N TYR A 107 -15.85 2.89 3.93
CA TYR A 107 -15.12 1.81 4.61
C TYR A 107 -15.43 1.77 6.10
N GLY A 108 -15.68 2.94 6.70
CA GLY A 108 -16.27 3.07 8.03
C GLY A 108 -15.32 2.79 9.19
N MET A 109 -14.01 2.86 8.96
CA MET A 109 -13.01 2.59 10.01
C MET A 109 -12.90 3.71 11.04
N LYS A 110 -13.21 4.95 10.67
CA LYS A 110 -13.08 6.14 11.51
C LYS A 110 -13.72 6.00 12.89
N LYS A 111 -14.88 5.34 12.97
CA LYS A 111 -15.59 5.13 14.24
C LYS A 111 -14.90 4.11 15.16
N ALA A 112 -14.20 3.13 14.58
CA ALA A 112 -13.47 2.08 15.30
C ALA A 112 -12.00 2.45 15.53
N SER A 113 -11.48 3.42 14.78
CA SER A 113 -10.10 3.88 14.89
C SER A 113 -9.90 4.72 16.15
N GLY A 114 -8.95 4.34 17.00
CA GLY A 114 -8.59 5.10 18.20
C GLY A 114 -8.06 6.52 17.94
N ILE A 115 -7.71 6.82 16.68
CA ILE A 115 -7.22 8.12 16.22
C ILE A 115 -8.24 8.88 15.37
N GLY A 116 -9.46 8.33 15.18
CA GLY A 116 -10.54 8.97 14.42
C GLY A 116 -10.26 9.17 12.94
N LYS A 117 -9.40 8.33 12.33
CA LYS A 117 -9.06 8.38 10.91
C LYS A 117 -9.59 7.16 10.15
N GLU A 118 -9.99 7.38 8.89
CA GLU A 118 -10.29 6.31 7.96
C GLU A 118 -9.03 5.58 7.49
N TRP A 119 -9.21 4.41 6.86
CA TRP A 119 -8.09 3.61 6.37
C TRP A 119 -7.27 4.38 5.32
N TYR A 120 -7.93 5.02 4.36
CA TYR A 120 -7.26 5.76 3.28
C TYR A 120 -6.43 6.95 3.82
N GLU A 121 -6.88 7.57 4.92
CA GLU A 121 -6.11 8.64 5.58
C GLU A 121 -4.85 8.08 6.26
N GLN A 122 -4.94 6.89 6.85
CA GLN A 122 -3.81 6.28 7.54
C GLN A 122 -2.77 5.72 6.57
N ILE A 123 -3.22 5.08 5.46
CA ILE A 123 -2.28 4.56 4.46
C ILE A 123 -1.55 5.69 3.74
N ALA A 124 -2.21 6.82 3.46
CA ALA A 124 -1.58 8.00 2.87
C ALA A 124 -0.47 8.59 3.75
N GLU A 125 -0.64 8.58 5.08
CA GLU A 125 0.42 9.01 6.00
C GLU A 125 1.60 8.02 6.01
N PHE A 126 1.33 6.72 5.88
CA PHE A 126 2.38 5.73 5.75
C PHE A 126 3.14 5.87 4.43
N GLU A 127 2.44 6.02 3.31
CA GLU A 127 3.02 6.31 1.99
C GLU A 127 3.95 7.53 2.03
N LYS A 128 3.48 8.62 2.60
CA LYS A 128 4.26 9.84 2.78
C LYS A 128 5.52 9.62 3.62
N TYR A 129 5.40 8.83 4.70
CA TYR A 129 6.52 8.56 5.61
C TYR A 129 7.63 7.74 4.97
N ILE A 130 7.30 6.83 4.04
CA ILE A 130 8.28 5.95 3.40
C ILE A 130 8.92 6.53 2.13
N VAL A 131 8.39 7.63 1.58
CA VAL A 131 9.06 8.36 0.49
C VAL A 131 10.42 8.87 0.96
N GLY A 132 11.44 8.71 0.13
CA GLY A 132 12.83 9.03 0.44
C GLY A 132 13.61 7.92 1.17
N LYS A 133 12.99 6.75 1.44
CA LYS A 133 13.63 5.59 2.07
C LYS A 133 13.89 4.48 1.05
N THR A 134 14.79 3.58 1.39
CA THR A 134 14.97 2.29 0.70
C THR A 134 14.04 1.24 1.31
N ILE A 135 13.89 0.09 0.64
CA ILE A 135 13.07 -1.01 1.17
C ILE A 135 13.62 -1.55 2.49
N GLU A 136 14.94 -1.60 2.65
CA GLU A 136 15.58 -2.05 3.88
C GLU A 136 15.26 -1.13 5.06
N GLU A 137 15.24 0.19 4.83
CA GLU A 137 14.86 1.17 5.84
C GLU A 137 13.37 1.05 6.21
N VAL A 138 12.49 0.75 5.24
CA VAL A 138 11.06 0.53 5.50
C VAL A 138 10.85 -0.77 6.30
N GLN A 139 11.55 -1.86 5.95
CA GLN A 139 11.49 -3.12 6.68
C GLN A 139 12.05 -3.01 8.12
N ALA A 140 12.97 -2.07 8.34
CA ALA A 140 13.55 -1.80 9.65
C ALA A 140 12.69 -0.88 10.54
N ILE A 141 11.52 -0.39 10.07
CA ILE A 141 10.61 0.41 10.89
C ILE A 141 10.18 -0.41 12.11
N PRO A 142 10.44 0.08 13.34
CA PRO A 142 9.97 -0.58 14.56
C PRO A 142 8.45 -0.75 14.55
N THR A 143 7.98 -1.93 14.94
CA THR A 143 6.56 -2.25 15.04
C THR A 143 6.26 -2.97 16.35
N TYR A 144 5.01 -2.95 16.78
CA TYR A 144 4.53 -3.71 17.91
C TYR A 144 3.27 -4.51 17.58
N LYS A 145 3.05 -5.59 18.30
CA LYS A 145 1.82 -6.36 18.26
C LYS A 145 0.77 -5.68 19.13
N LYS A 146 -0.30 -5.17 18.52
CA LYS A 146 -1.44 -4.57 19.22
C LYS A 146 -2.45 -5.63 19.67
N ASP A 147 -2.76 -6.58 18.80
CA ASP A 147 -3.64 -7.73 19.02
C ASP A 147 -3.32 -8.83 17.99
N ASP A 148 -4.13 -9.89 17.94
CA ASP A 148 -3.89 -11.03 17.04
C ASP A 148 -4.12 -10.72 15.56
N ASN A 149 -4.84 -9.64 15.25
CA ASN A 149 -5.09 -9.17 13.88
C ASN A 149 -4.18 -8.00 13.47
N HIS A 150 -3.41 -7.44 14.41
CA HIS A 150 -2.52 -6.30 14.19
C HIS A 150 -1.15 -6.61 14.77
N LEU A 151 -0.35 -7.37 14.01
CA LEU A 151 0.93 -7.89 14.45
C LEU A 151 2.08 -6.90 14.26
N ARG A 152 1.99 -6.03 13.24
CA ARG A 152 3.04 -5.09 12.83
C ARG A 152 2.48 -3.67 12.72
N VAL A 153 2.06 -3.06 13.85
CA VAL A 153 1.65 -1.65 13.94
C VAL A 153 2.89 -0.78 14.13
N PRO A 154 3.05 0.35 13.40
CA PRO A 154 4.25 1.19 13.53
C PRO A 154 4.48 1.70 14.95
N ASP A 155 5.72 1.60 15.45
CA ASP A 155 6.16 2.11 16.75
C ASP A 155 7.23 3.21 16.62
N VAL A 156 6.97 4.18 15.77
CA VAL A 156 7.81 5.38 15.60
C VAL A 156 7.01 6.64 15.87
N ALA A 157 7.65 7.66 16.41
CA ALA A 157 6.99 8.88 16.88
C ALA A 157 6.13 9.54 15.79
N ASP A 158 6.64 9.58 14.56
CA ASP A 158 5.99 10.25 13.42
C ASP A 158 4.71 9.55 12.95
N LEU A 159 4.55 8.25 13.23
CA LEU A 159 3.39 7.45 12.81
C LEU A 159 2.41 7.11 13.94
N LYS A 160 2.82 7.18 15.21
CA LYS A 160 1.99 6.75 16.36
C LYS A 160 0.61 7.40 16.43
N THR A 161 0.49 8.65 15.99
CA THR A 161 -0.76 9.41 16.02
C THR A 161 -1.50 9.43 14.70
N THR A 162 -0.91 8.86 13.65
CA THR A 162 -1.43 8.93 12.28
C THR A 162 -1.68 7.57 11.65
N VAL A 163 -1.01 6.50 12.10
CA VAL A 163 -1.10 5.15 11.55
C VAL A 163 -1.21 4.12 12.69
N THR A 164 -2.35 3.49 12.82
CA THR A 164 -2.64 2.42 13.80
C THR A 164 -3.08 1.11 13.16
N ILE A 165 -3.02 1.05 11.82
CA ILE A 165 -3.24 -0.18 11.05
C ILE A 165 -1.99 -1.06 11.10
N ASP A 166 -2.17 -2.35 10.85
CA ASP A 166 -1.06 -3.27 10.57
C ASP A 166 -0.45 -2.93 9.22
N ILE A 167 0.86 -2.65 9.19
CA ILE A 167 1.59 -2.31 7.97
C ILE A 167 2.27 -3.53 7.34
N GLY A 168 2.21 -4.67 7.98
CA GLY A 168 2.99 -5.84 7.59
C GLY A 168 2.77 -6.25 6.15
N GLY A 169 1.53 -6.49 5.76
CA GLY A 169 1.19 -6.89 4.39
C GLY A 169 1.55 -5.83 3.35
N TYR A 170 1.52 -4.53 3.72
CA TYR A 170 1.92 -3.43 2.83
C TYR A 170 3.42 -3.40 2.61
N VAL A 171 4.22 -3.64 3.65
CA VAL A 171 5.69 -3.76 3.55
C VAL A 171 6.07 -4.96 2.69
N ASP A 172 5.35 -6.08 2.82
CA ASP A 172 5.59 -7.29 2.02
C ASP A 172 5.27 -7.04 0.53
N ALA A 173 4.14 -6.38 0.22
CA ALA A 173 3.78 -5.97 -1.15
C ALA A 173 4.78 -4.96 -1.73
N LEU A 174 5.28 -4.01 -0.92
CA LEU A 174 6.31 -3.06 -1.34
C LEU A 174 7.63 -3.77 -1.65
N ALA A 175 8.05 -4.74 -0.84
CA ALA A 175 9.26 -5.51 -1.08
C ALA A 175 9.20 -6.25 -2.42
N GLU A 176 8.05 -6.83 -2.76
CA GLU A 176 7.82 -7.45 -4.06
C GLU A 176 7.85 -6.41 -5.19
N ALA A 177 7.19 -5.24 -5.00
CA ALA A 177 7.20 -4.16 -5.98
C ALA A 177 8.62 -3.68 -6.28
N VAL A 178 9.46 -3.48 -5.25
CA VAL A 178 10.87 -3.09 -5.41
C VAL A 178 11.69 -4.17 -6.13
N ALA A 179 11.43 -5.45 -5.83
CA ALA A 179 12.11 -6.57 -6.51
C ALA A 179 11.75 -6.66 -8.00
N ASN A 180 10.51 -6.30 -8.36
CA ASN A 180 9.99 -6.34 -9.72
C ASN A 180 10.24 -5.04 -10.50
N ALA A 181 10.79 -3.99 -9.88
CA ALA A 181 10.99 -2.67 -10.49
C ALA A 181 12.02 -2.71 -11.63
N LYS A 182 11.66 -2.11 -12.77
CA LYS A 182 12.45 -2.06 -14.02
C LYS A 182 12.08 -0.83 -14.85
#